data_07c10a5bbec54a88d478efc2d445ceec
#
_entry.id   07c10a5bbec54a88d478efc2d445ceec
#
_cell.length_a   1.000
_cell.length_b   1.000
_cell.length_c   1.000
_cell.angle_alpha   90.00
_cell.angle_beta   90.00
_cell.angle_gamma   90.00
#
_symmetry.space_group_name_H-M   'P 1'
#
loop_
_entity.id
_entity.type
_entity.pdbx_description
1 polymer ?
#
loop_
_entity_poly.entity_id
_entity_poly.type
_entity_poly.pdbx_seq_one_letter_code
_entity_poly.pdbx_strand_id
1 'polypeptide(L)'
;MSASVDNFLKTIYLISNEVQGVVTGTLIASRLNISAAAVTDMTRKLATRGLVNYTPYREIGLTTTGEQQALKIVRRHRLWELFLHETLGMDLKEVHDEAERLEHHASDRLIDCIEQFLAHPRFDPHGEPIPDKNGMLTQIKDAIELIDATPDEDYIICSIRIQKSEVFDIFTHYDIRPGKHIKVVRRFDFDNSLEVQINNQNILLSNTLACKILCTKN
;
A
#
# COMPACT_ATOMS: atom_id res chain seq x y z
N MET A 1 5.74 16.83 12.57
CA MET A 1 5.93 15.79 13.59
C MET A 1 7.31 15.16 13.38
N SER A 2 7.77 14.24 14.26
CA SER A 2 8.99 13.50 13.93
C SER A 2 8.70 12.38 12.92
N ALA A 3 9.66 12.04 12.07
CA ALA A 3 9.54 10.96 11.11
C ALA A 3 9.07 9.64 11.75
N SER A 4 9.55 9.32 12.96
CA SER A 4 9.12 8.12 13.68
C SER A 4 7.63 8.10 14.03
N VAL A 5 7.03 9.25 14.35
CA VAL A 5 5.58 9.36 14.61
C VAL A 5 4.80 9.19 13.30
N ASP A 6 5.27 9.84 12.26
CA ASP A 6 4.64 9.79 10.94
C ASP A 6 4.64 8.35 10.40
N ASN A 7 5.79 7.66 10.46
CA ASN A 7 5.90 6.24 10.07
C ASN A 7 5.01 5.33 10.93
N PHE A 8 4.89 5.59 12.22
CA PHE A 8 4.04 4.80 13.09
C PHE A 8 2.55 4.92 12.73
N LEU A 9 2.07 6.14 12.48
CA LEU A 9 0.69 6.38 12.07
C LEU A 9 0.41 5.80 10.67
N LYS A 10 1.33 6.03 9.70
CA LYS A 10 1.26 5.45 8.35
C LYS A 10 1.18 3.92 8.44
N THR A 11 2.02 3.29 9.26
CA THR A 11 2.05 1.83 9.42
C THR A 11 0.72 1.29 9.97
N ILE A 12 0.13 1.92 11.00
CA ILE A 12 -1.19 1.50 11.52
C ILE A 12 -2.24 1.59 10.41
N TYR A 13 -2.27 2.70 9.65
CA TYR A 13 -3.20 2.90 8.56
C TYR A 13 -3.05 1.82 7.48
N LEU A 14 -1.84 1.56 7.02
CA LEU A 14 -1.58 0.56 5.98
C LEU A 14 -1.98 -0.85 6.44
N ILE A 15 -1.58 -1.25 7.66
CA ILE A 15 -1.97 -2.56 8.21
C ILE A 15 -3.51 -2.67 8.31
N SER A 16 -4.21 -1.64 8.77
CA SER A 16 -5.67 -1.68 8.91
C SER A 16 -6.41 -1.88 7.59
N ASN A 17 -5.81 -1.46 6.47
CA ASN A 17 -6.37 -1.66 5.13
C ASN A 17 -5.95 -2.98 4.47
N GLU A 18 -4.92 -3.65 4.99
CA GLU A 18 -4.40 -4.90 4.42
C GLU A 18 -4.94 -6.14 5.12
N VAL A 19 -5.19 -6.03 6.40
CA VAL A 19 -5.57 -7.18 7.24
C VAL A 19 -7.08 -7.18 7.44
N GLN A 20 -7.75 -8.29 7.12
CA GLN A 20 -9.12 -8.54 7.54
C GLN A 20 -9.14 -8.87 9.05
N GLY A 21 -8.79 -7.90 9.88
CA GLY A 21 -8.70 -8.13 11.33
C GLY A 21 -8.14 -6.93 12.10
N VAL A 22 -7.76 -7.19 13.34
CA VAL A 22 -7.28 -6.15 14.25
C VAL A 22 -5.79 -5.86 14.05
N VAL A 23 -5.40 -4.59 14.10
CA VAL A 23 -4.00 -4.18 14.13
C VAL A 23 -3.43 -4.46 15.52
N THR A 24 -2.42 -5.33 15.58
CA THR A 24 -1.76 -5.71 16.83
C THR A 24 -0.38 -5.07 16.97
N GLY A 25 0.09 -4.92 18.21
CA GLY A 25 1.44 -4.42 18.46
C GLY A 25 2.54 -5.27 17.82
N THR A 26 2.32 -6.59 17.68
CA THR A 26 3.26 -7.51 17.03
C THR A 26 3.37 -7.23 15.53
N LEU A 27 2.24 -6.95 14.85
CA LEU A 27 2.25 -6.58 13.43
C LEU A 27 3.01 -5.28 13.20
N ILE A 28 2.76 -4.27 14.05
CA ILE A 28 3.47 -2.97 13.99
C ILE A 28 4.97 -3.17 14.24
N ALA A 29 5.35 -3.94 15.28
CA ALA A 29 6.74 -4.22 15.63
C ALA A 29 7.49 -4.88 14.45
N SER A 30 6.86 -5.88 13.83
CA SER A 30 7.41 -6.58 12.67
C SER A 30 7.55 -5.65 11.46
N ARG A 31 6.53 -4.82 11.19
CA ARG A 31 6.53 -3.92 10.03
C ARG A 31 7.58 -2.82 10.15
N LEU A 32 7.74 -2.24 11.34
CA LEU A 32 8.70 -1.16 11.61
C LEU A 32 10.09 -1.67 12.01
N ASN A 33 10.26 -2.97 12.17
CA ASN A 33 11.49 -3.60 12.68
C ASN A 33 11.96 -2.98 14.01
N ILE A 34 11.03 -2.81 14.96
CA ILE A 34 11.30 -2.27 16.31
C ILE A 34 10.80 -3.24 17.38
N SER A 35 11.26 -3.02 18.63
CA SER A 35 10.83 -3.87 19.74
C SER A 35 9.36 -3.65 20.14
N ALA A 36 8.74 -4.69 20.71
CA ALA A 36 7.36 -4.59 21.26
C ALA A 36 7.27 -3.53 22.39
N ALA A 37 8.35 -3.32 23.14
CA ALA A 37 8.43 -2.27 24.16
C ALA A 37 8.38 -0.87 23.52
N ALA A 38 9.09 -0.65 22.41
CA ALA A 38 9.06 0.61 21.65
C ALA A 38 7.67 0.87 21.06
N VAL A 39 6.99 -0.16 20.53
CA VAL A 39 5.60 -0.05 20.07
C VAL A 39 4.67 0.37 21.20
N THR A 40 4.77 -0.27 22.36
CA THR A 40 3.92 0.05 23.53
C THR A 40 4.14 1.50 23.99
N ASP A 41 5.39 1.95 24.08
CA ASP A 41 5.72 3.33 24.48
C ASP A 41 5.18 4.35 23.48
N MET A 42 5.42 4.12 22.20
CA MET A 42 4.91 5.00 21.12
C MET A 42 3.38 5.05 21.12
N THR A 43 2.73 3.89 21.23
CA THR A 43 1.25 3.80 21.26
C THR A 43 0.68 4.61 22.43
N ARG A 44 1.26 4.50 23.65
CA ARG A 44 0.83 5.28 24.81
C ARG A 44 1.00 6.80 24.58
N LYS A 45 2.16 7.21 24.05
CA LYS A 45 2.43 8.62 23.72
C LYS A 45 1.43 9.17 22.70
N LEU A 46 1.10 8.39 21.68
CA LEU A 46 0.13 8.80 20.65
C LEU A 46 -1.30 8.79 21.15
N ALA A 47 -1.66 7.86 22.04
CA ALA A 47 -2.96 7.84 22.72
C ALA A 47 -3.17 9.09 23.58
N THR A 48 -2.14 9.49 24.36
CA THR A 48 -2.18 10.74 25.14
C THR A 48 -2.36 11.99 24.26
N ARG A 49 -1.89 11.93 23.01
CA ARG A 49 -2.06 12.99 22.00
C ARG A 49 -3.38 12.90 21.23
N GLY A 50 -4.22 11.92 21.52
CA GLY A 50 -5.50 11.72 20.84
C GLY A 50 -5.37 11.26 19.39
N LEU A 51 -4.27 10.60 19.01
CA LEU A 51 -4.02 10.15 17.64
C LEU A 51 -4.30 8.65 17.46
N VAL A 52 -4.24 7.89 18.54
CA VAL A 52 -4.41 6.44 18.55
C VAL A 52 -5.39 6.05 19.65
N ASN A 53 -6.30 5.13 19.35
CA ASN A 53 -7.11 4.44 20.32
C ASN A 53 -6.30 3.26 20.85
N TYR A 54 -6.06 3.21 22.16
CA TYR A 54 -5.25 2.19 22.77
C TYR A 54 -5.93 1.61 24.02
N THR A 55 -6.11 0.30 24.00
CA THR A 55 -6.46 -0.50 25.18
C THR A 55 -5.39 -1.58 25.34
N PRO A 56 -4.78 -1.74 26.51
CA PRO A 56 -3.77 -2.78 26.74
C PRO A 56 -4.27 -4.16 26.32
N TYR A 57 -3.41 -4.89 25.58
CA TYR A 57 -3.68 -6.25 25.08
C TYR A 57 -4.83 -6.35 24.07
N ARG A 58 -5.32 -5.24 23.52
CA ARG A 58 -6.35 -5.18 22.48
C ARG A 58 -5.78 -4.57 21.19
N GLU A 59 -6.67 -4.31 20.27
CA GLU A 59 -6.37 -3.64 19.00
C GLU A 59 -5.78 -2.23 19.19
N ILE A 60 -4.98 -1.82 18.24
CA ILE A 60 -4.45 -0.47 18.10
C ILE A 60 -5.10 0.15 16.87
N GLY A 61 -5.92 1.16 17.06
CA GLY A 61 -6.62 1.85 15.97
C GLY A 61 -6.25 3.33 15.91
N LEU A 62 -6.39 3.95 14.76
CA LEU A 62 -6.27 5.39 14.62
C LEU A 62 -7.55 6.07 15.10
N THR A 63 -7.42 7.26 15.67
CA THR A 63 -8.54 8.20 15.79
C THR A 63 -8.76 8.89 14.44
N THR A 64 -9.86 9.59 14.26
CA THR A 64 -10.08 10.43 13.07
C THR A 64 -8.92 11.41 12.81
N THR A 65 -8.39 12.02 13.88
CA THR A 65 -7.23 12.91 13.77
C THR A 65 -5.96 12.16 13.39
N GLY A 66 -5.74 10.96 13.96
CA GLY A 66 -4.61 10.10 13.62
C GLY A 66 -4.65 9.62 12.18
N GLU A 67 -5.84 9.24 11.70
CA GLU A 67 -6.05 8.82 10.31
C GLU A 67 -5.80 9.96 9.31
N GLN A 68 -6.31 11.15 9.58
CA GLN A 68 -6.01 12.33 8.75
C GLN A 68 -4.51 12.62 8.65
N GLN A 69 -3.76 12.41 9.74
CA GLN A 69 -2.32 12.57 9.72
C GLN A 69 -1.62 11.47 8.94
N ALA A 70 -2.03 10.21 9.12
CA ALA A 70 -1.52 9.09 8.34
C ALA A 70 -1.75 9.31 6.83
N LEU A 71 -2.96 9.72 6.44
CA LEU A 71 -3.31 10.00 5.04
C LEU A 71 -2.48 11.13 4.42
N LYS A 72 -2.09 12.14 5.20
CA LYS A 72 -1.16 13.17 4.71
C LYS A 72 0.22 12.60 4.36
N ILE A 73 0.72 11.67 5.15
CA ILE A 73 2.01 11.03 4.84
C ILE A 73 1.87 10.09 3.65
N VAL A 74 0.81 9.29 3.60
CA VAL A 74 0.50 8.44 2.44
C VAL A 74 0.41 9.25 1.14
N ARG A 75 -0.28 10.42 1.19
CA ARG A 75 -0.35 11.33 0.03
C ARG A 75 1.03 11.80 -0.41
N ARG A 76 1.89 12.23 0.52
CA ARG A 76 3.25 12.66 0.21
C ARG A 76 4.07 11.54 -0.41
N HIS A 77 4.01 10.36 0.19
CA HIS A 77 4.70 9.17 -0.28
C HIS A 77 4.34 8.86 -1.74
N ARG A 78 3.05 8.68 -2.03
CA ARG A 78 2.55 8.31 -3.36
C ARG A 78 2.78 9.37 -4.43
N LEU A 79 2.72 10.66 -4.07
CA LEU A 79 3.06 11.75 -4.98
C LEU A 79 4.56 11.78 -5.29
N TRP A 80 5.43 11.47 -4.32
CA TRP A 80 6.85 11.32 -4.55
C TRP A 80 7.16 10.13 -5.45
N GLU A 81 6.58 8.95 -5.18
CA GLU A 81 6.76 7.78 -6.04
C GLU A 81 6.40 8.09 -7.50
N LEU A 82 5.23 8.70 -7.72
CA LEU A 82 4.79 9.06 -9.05
C LEU A 82 5.71 10.10 -9.72
N PHE A 83 6.12 11.13 -9.00
CA PHE A 83 7.01 12.17 -9.52
C PHE A 83 8.38 11.59 -9.88
N LEU A 84 8.96 10.78 -9.02
CA LEU A 84 10.27 10.14 -9.26
C LEU A 84 10.21 9.21 -10.47
N HIS A 85 9.14 8.43 -10.58
CA HIS A 85 8.95 7.51 -11.69
C HIS A 85 8.68 8.23 -13.02
N GLU A 86 7.59 9.01 -13.08
CA GLU A 86 7.11 9.61 -14.33
C GLU A 86 8.01 10.77 -14.83
N THR A 87 8.62 11.52 -13.91
CA THR A 87 9.38 12.73 -14.28
C THR A 87 10.87 12.47 -14.36
N LEU A 88 11.43 11.68 -13.45
CA LEU A 88 12.86 11.40 -13.39
C LEU A 88 13.24 10.05 -13.99
N GLY A 89 12.26 9.20 -14.34
CA GLY A 89 12.49 7.89 -14.96
C GLY A 89 13.12 6.87 -14.02
N MET A 90 12.95 7.05 -12.71
CA MET A 90 13.46 6.09 -11.73
C MET A 90 12.68 4.77 -11.78
N ASP A 91 13.37 3.66 -11.52
CA ASP A 91 12.75 2.35 -11.45
C ASP A 91 11.75 2.25 -10.29
N LEU A 92 10.65 1.52 -10.50
CA LEU A 92 9.63 1.27 -9.48
C LEU A 92 10.19 0.66 -8.19
N LYS A 93 11.29 -0.07 -8.28
CA LYS A 93 11.99 -0.64 -7.12
C LYS A 93 12.70 0.41 -6.27
N GLU A 94 13.20 1.48 -6.91
CA GLU A 94 13.99 2.52 -6.25
C GLU A 94 13.12 3.65 -5.71
N VAL A 95 11.99 3.94 -6.38
CA VAL A 95 11.12 5.06 -6.01
C VAL A 95 10.54 4.93 -4.60
N HIS A 96 10.26 3.70 -4.15
CA HIS A 96 9.70 3.46 -2.82
C HIS A 96 10.66 3.92 -1.71
N ASP A 97 11.90 3.45 -1.77
CA ASP A 97 12.90 3.78 -0.76
C ASP A 97 13.24 5.27 -0.76
N GLU A 98 13.22 5.91 -1.93
CA GLU A 98 13.49 7.35 -2.06
C GLU A 98 12.30 8.18 -1.56
N ALA A 99 11.06 7.78 -1.87
CA ALA A 99 9.85 8.41 -1.36
C ALA A 99 9.79 8.36 0.18
N GLU A 100 10.15 7.22 0.80
CA GLU A 100 10.25 7.08 2.26
C GLU A 100 11.20 8.11 2.90
N ARG A 101 12.30 8.46 2.22
CA ARG A 101 13.25 9.48 2.71
C ARG A 101 12.70 10.89 2.53
N LEU A 102 12.00 11.16 1.43
CA LEU A 102 11.56 12.50 1.04
C LEU A 102 10.26 12.93 1.73
N GLU A 103 9.35 11.99 2.01
CA GLU A 103 8.00 12.29 2.52
C GLU A 103 7.97 13.08 3.83
N HIS A 104 9.01 12.92 4.68
CA HIS A 104 9.10 13.59 5.98
C HIS A 104 9.68 15.01 5.92
N HIS A 105 10.41 15.34 4.86
CA HIS A 105 11.14 16.60 4.74
C HIS A 105 10.50 17.60 3.79
N ALA A 106 9.57 17.14 2.94
CA ALA A 106 8.86 18.00 2.01
C ALA A 106 7.86 18.92 2.71
N SER A 107 7.85 20.19 2.33
CA SER A 107 6.80 21.12 2.75
C SER A 107 5.47 20.83 2.05
N ASP A 108 4.33 21.18 2.68
CA ASP A 108 3.01 21.03 2.05
C ASP A 108 2.93 21.76 0.71
N ARG A 109 3.57 22.95 0.61
CA ARG A 109 3.62 23.71 -0.64
C ARG A 109 4.35 22.95 -1.75
N LEU A 110 5.48 22.29 -1.44
CA LEU A 110 6.21 21.49 -2.44
C LEU A 110 5.35 20.32 -2.94
N ILE A 111 4.67 19.63 -2.03
CA ILE A 111 3.76 18.53 -2.37
C ILE A 111 2.61 19.02 -3.26
N ASP A 112 2.05 20.19 -2.96
CA ASP A 112 0.99 20.78 -3.79
C ASP A 112 1.52 21.18 -5.19
N CYS A 113 2.75 21.64 -5.30
CA CYS A 113 3.39 21.90 -6.60
C CYS A 113 3.62 20.63 -7.40
N ILE A 114 4.05 19.54 -6.75
CA ILE A 114 4.21 18.21 -7.38
C ILE A 114 2.87 17.69 -7.89
N GLU A 115 1.82 17.75 -7.05
CA GLU A 115 0.48 17.33 -7.46
C GLU A 115 -0.03 18.12 -8.67
N GLN A 116 0.17 19.45 -8.67
CA GLN A 116 -0.22 20.31 -9.78
C GLN A 116 0.60 20.00 -11.04
N PHE A 117 1.90 19.78 -10.91
CA PHE A 117 2.80 19.41 -12.02
C PHE A 117 2.37 18.08 -12.65
N LEU A 118 1.96 17.11 -11.86
CA LEU A 118 1.45 15.81 -12.29
C LEU A 118 -0.02 15.85 -12.73
N ALA A 119 -0.63 17.03 -12.90
CA ALA A 119 -2.01 17.21 -13.34
C ALA A 119 -3.06 16.53 -12.43
N HIS A 120 -2.87 16.61 -11.10
CA HIS A 120 -3.77 16.05 -10.07
C HIS A 120 -4.03 14.55 -10.23
N PRO A 121 -3.00 13.71 -10.10
CA PRO A 121 -3.11 12.27 -10.29
C PRO A 121 -3.98 11.67 -9.19
N ARG A 122 -4.68 10.58 -9.54
CA ARG A 122 -5.54 9.85 -8.61
C ARG A 122 -4.89 8.57 -8.08
N PHE A 123 -3.89 8.07 -8.78
CA PHE A 123 -3.20 6.82 -8.47
C PHE A 123 -1.69 7.02 -8.61
N ASP A 124 -0.96 6.29 -7.78
CA ASP A 124 0.49 6.19 -7.88
C ASP A 124 0.93 5.18 -8.97
N PRO A 125 2.23 4.94 -9.19
CA PRO A 125 2.70 4.01 -10.22
C PRO A 125 2.26 2.56 -9.98
N HIS A 126 1.87 2.22 -8.76
CA HIS A 126 1.39 0.88 -8.36
C HIS A 126 -0.13 0.73 -8.47
N GLY A 127 -0.84 1.81 -8.87
CA GLY A 127 -2.29 1.87 -8.92
C GLY A 127 -2.95 2.05 -7.54
N GLU A 128 -2.18 2.43 -6.52
CA GLU A 128 -2.75 2.75 -5.22
C GLU A 128 -3.32 4.18 -5.21
N PRO A 129 -4.53 4.41 -4.64
CA PRO A 129 -5.18 5.70 -4.72
C PRO A 129 -4.46 6.77 -3.89
N ILE A 130 -4.10 7.89 -4.51
CA ILE A 130 -3.49 9.05 -3.85
C ILE A 130 -4.56 9.81 -3.06
N PRO A 131 -4.42 9.98 -1.74
CA PRO A 131 -5.34 10.80 -0.96
C PRO A 131 -5.32 12.27 -1.44
N ASP A 132 -6.49 12.90 -1.53
CA ASP A 132 -6.55 14.34 -1.75
C ASP A 132 -6.11 15.14 -0.48
N LYS A 133 -6.16 16.46 -0.55
CA LYS A 133 -5.79 17.36 0.58
C LYS A 133 -6.64 17.15 1.83
N ASN A 134 -7.83 16.60 1.69
CA ASN A 134 -8.77 16.32 2.78
C ASN A 134 -8.67 14.87 3.28
N GLY A 135 -7.79 14.07 2.67
CA GLY A 135 -7.66 12.65 2.96
C GLY A 135 -8.69 11.77 2.25
N MET A 136 -9.41 12.29 1.26
CA MET A 136 -10.36 11.50 0.49
C MET A 136 -9.62 10.63 -0.52
N LEU A 137 -10.00 9.36 -0.60
CA LEU A 137 -9.44 8.38 -1.54
C LEU A 137 -10.40 8.12 -2.70
N THR A 138 -9.85 8.04 -3.90
CA THR A 138 -10.60 7.52 -5.04
C THR A 138 -10.83 6.03 -4.85
N GLN A 139 -12.10 5.60 -4.83
CA GLN A 139 -12.43 4.17 -4.77
C GLN A 139 -12.25 3.52 -6.13
N ILE A 140 -11.60 2.37 -6.15
CA ILE A 140 -11.58 1.49 -7.31
C ILE A 140 -12.84 0.63 -7.20
N LYS A 141 -13.85 0.96 -8.03
CA LYS A 141 -15.13 0.25 -8.00
C LYS A 141 -14.94 -1.20 -8.44
N ASP A 142 -15.67 -2.10 -7.79
CA ASP A 142 -15.74 -3.53 -8.13
C ASP A 142 -14.37 -4.25 -8.15
N ALA A 143 -13.36 -3.67 -7.47
CA ALA A 143 -12.06 -4.32 -7.32
C ALA A 143 -12.13 -5.45 -6.30
N ILE A 144 -11.56 -6.58 -6.69
CA ILE A 144 -11.38 -7.75 -5.82
C ILE A 144 -9.89 -8.09 -5.72
N GLU A 145 -9.50 -8.80 -4.69
CA GLU A 145 -8.18 -9.43 -4.65
C GLU A 145 -8.14 -10.58 -5.67
N LEU A 146 -7.03 -10.74 -6.39
CA LEU A 146 -6.90 -11.78 -7.42
C LEU A 146 -7.12 -13.19 -6.82
N ILE A 147 -6.82 -13.35 -5.53
CA ILE A 147 -7.09 -14.62 -4.83
C ILE A 147 -8.58 -14.97 -4.80
N ASP A 148 -9.48 -13.98 -4.84
CA ASP A 148 -10.94 -14.18 -4.84
C ASP A 148 -11.52 -14.26 -6.26
N ALA A 149 -10.68 -14.12 -7.28
CA ALA A 149 -11.11 -14.15 -8.67
C ALA A 149 -11.61 -15.54 -9.08
N THR A 150 -12.61 -15.55 -9.95
CA THR A 150 -13.22 -16.77 -10.48
C THR A 150 -12.32 -17.40 -11.55
N PRO A 151 -12.08 -18.71 -11.53
CA PRO A 151 -11.35 -19.40 -12.60
C PRO A 151 -12.03 -19.24 -13.96
N ASP A 152 -11.22 -19.29 -15.03
CA ASP A 152 -11.58 -19.12 -16.43
C ASP A 152 -12.14 -17.72 -16.82
N GLU A 153 -12.00 -16.73 -15.94
CA GLU A 153 -12.39 -15.34 -16.22
C GLU A 153 -11.17 -14.44 -16.42
N ASP A 154 -11.39 -13.37 -17.21
CA ASP A 154 -10.39 -12.36 -17.54
C ASP A 154 -10.57 -11.12 -16.65
N TYR A 155 -9.48 -10.60 -16.14
CA TYR A 155 -9.43 -9.44 -15.26
C TYR A 155 -8.40 -8.43 -15.76
N ILE A 156 -8.57 -7.18 -15.32
CA ILE A 156 -7.57 -6.11 -15.49
C ILE A 156 -6.98 -5.81 -14.11
N ILE A 157 -5.66 -5.86 -14.00
CA ILE A 157 -4.94 -5.45 -12.81
C ILE A 157 -5.14 -3.94 -12.62
N CYS A 158 -5.69 -3.52 -11.49
CA CYS A 158 -5.90 -2.11 -11.19
C CYS A 158 -4.93 -1.57 -10.13
N SER A 159 -4.44 -2.43 -9.24
CA SER A 159 -3.48 -2.02 -8.23
C SER A 159 -2.63 -3.21 -7.74
N ILE A 160 -1.43 -2.91 -7.28
CA ILE A 160 -0.51 -3.87 -6.70
C ILE A 160 -0.03 -3.33 -5.35
N ARG A 161 -0.32 -4.04 -4.27
CA ARG A 161 0.09 -3.68 -2.91
C ARG A 161 1.48 -4.23 -2.62
N ILE A 162 2.52 -3.47 -2.91
CA ILE A 162 3.91 -3.88 -2.66
C ILE A 162 4.53 -3.00 -1.58
N GLN A 163 5.22 -3.64 -0.64
CA GLN A 163 5.93 -2.96 0.45
C GLN A 163 7.34 -3.50 0.66
N LYS A 164 7.76 -4.48 -0.14
CA LYS A 164 9.09 -5.09 -0.06
C LYS A 164 9.69 -5.18 -1.44
N SER A 165 10.91 -4.72 -1.58
CA SER A 165 11.67 -4.73 -2.85
C SER A 165 11.74 -6.12 -3.50
N GLU A 166 11.79 -7.19 -2.72
CA GLU A 166 11.87 -8.58 -3.20
C GLU A 166 10.63 -9.01 -4.02
N VAL A 167 9.47 -8.46 -3.71
CA VAL A 167 8.22 -8.76 -4.44
C VAL A 167 8.21 -8.04 -5.79
N PHE A 168 8.85 -6.87 -5.89
CA PHE A 168 9.00 -6.13 -7.15
C PHE A 168 9.70 -6.95 -8.22
N ASP A 169 10.76 -7.68 -7.85
CA ASP A 169 11.53 -8.48 -8.82
C ASP A 169 10.63 -9.53 -9.49
N ILE A 170 9.73 -10.17 -8.73
CA ILE A 170 8.79 -11.17 -9.24
C ILE A 170 7.78 -10.51 -10.19
N PHE A 171 7.18 -9.41 -9.76
CA PHE A 171 6.14 -8.74 -10.54
C PHE A 171 6.70 -8.08 -11.81
N THR A 172 7.88 -7.49 -11.72
CA THR A 172 8.59 -6.96 -12.89
C THR A 172 8.96 -8.06 -13.88
N HIS A 173 9.47 -9.20 -13.38
CA HIS A 173 9.85 -10.34 -14.22
C HIS A 173 8.69 -10.87 -15.05
N TYR A 174 7.49 -10.93 -14.49
CA TYR A 174 6.28 -11.39 -15.17
C TYR A 174 5.44 -10.28 -15.79
N ASP A 175 5.92 -9.02 -15.79
CA ASP A 175 5.18 -7.84 -16.26
C ASP A 175 3.80 -7.66 -15.59
N ILE A 176 3.72 -8.02 -14.30
CA ILE A 176 2.54 -7.83 -13.47
C ILE A 176 2.52 -6.37 -13.02
N ARG A 177 1.61 -5.58 -13.57
CA ARG A 177 1.48 -4.13 -13.28
C ARG A 177 0.08 -3.63 -13.61
N PRO A 178 -0.34 -2.47 -13.07
CA PRO A 178 -1.63 -1.87 -13.39
C PRO A 178 -1.85 -1.74 -14.91
N GLY A 179 -3.08 -1.99 -15.34
CA GLY A 179 -3.50 -1.97 -16.74
C GLY A 179 -3.25 -3.27 -17.52
N LYS A 180 -2.56 -4.26 -16.95
CA LYS A 180 -2.36 -5.56 -17.62
C LYS A 180 -3.57 -6.48 -17.45
N HIS A 181 -3.84 -7.25 -18.50
CA HIS A 181 -4.82 -8.32 -18.46
C HIS A 181 -4.21 -9.55 -17.79
N ILE A 182 -4.99 -10.19 -16.93
CA ILE A 182 -4.65 -11.41 -16.23
C ILE A 182 -5.85 -12.35 -16.24
N LYS A 183 -5.65 -13.59 -16.65
CA LYS A 183 -6.68 -14.63 -16.61
C LYS A 183 -6.36 -15.61 -15.52
N VAL A 184 -7.31 -15.91 -14.65
CA VAL A 184 -7.17 -17.00 -13.68
C VAL A 184 -7.52 -18.31 -14.40
N VAL A 185 -6.53 -19.20 -14.54
CA VAL A 185 -6.72 -20.50 -15.19
C VAL A 185 -7.32 -21.49 -14.20
N ARG A 186 -6.74 -21.61 -13.01
CA ARG A 186 -7.25 -22.48 -11.94
C ARG A 186 -6.68 -22.11 -10.58
N ARG A 187 -7.35 -22.60 -9.53
CA ARG A 187 -6.90 -22.54 -8.14
C ARG A 187 -6.49 -23.95 -7.69
N PHE A 188 -5.45 -24.03 -6.89
CA PHE A 188 -5.02 -25.28 -6.25
C PHE A 188 -5.51 -25.30 -4.80
N ASP A 189 -6.32 -26.31 -4.45
CA ASP A 189 -6.94 -26.40 -3.12
C ASP A 189 -5.92 -26.68 -2.01
N PHE A 190 -4.76 -27.22 -2.36
CA PHE A 190 -3.73 -27.61 -1.39
C PHE A 190 -3.15 -26.40 -0.63
N ASP A 191 -2.84 -25.32 -1.34
CA ASP A 191 -2.14 -24.15 -0.78
C ASP A 191 -2.77 -22.82 -1.22
N ASN A 192 -3.91 -22.88 -1.91
CA ASN A 192 -4.60 -21.74 -2.53
C ASN A 192 -3.74 -20.95 -3.52
N SER A 193 -2.70 -21.55 -4.10
CA SER A 193 -1.99 -20.93 -5.21
C SER A 193 -2.87 -20.84 -6.44
N LEU A 194 -2.58 -19.86 -7.31
CA LEU A 194 -3.29 -19.64 -8.56
C LEU A 194 -2.37 -19.87 -9.75
N GLU A 195 -2.82 -20.68 -10.71
CA GLU A 195 -2.27 -20.64 -12.06
C GLU A 195 -2.98 -19.53 -12.82
N VAL A 196 -2.22 -18.56 -13.30
CA VAL A 196 -2.72 -17.43 -14.05
C VAL A 196 -2.01 -17.30 -15.39
N GLN A 197 -2.69 -16.75 -16.37
CA GLN A 197 -2.11 -16.43 -17.66
C GLN A 197 -1.97 -14.92 -17.78
N ILE A 198 -0.76 -14.46 -18.10
CA ILE A 198 -0.42 -13.07 -18.41
C ILE A 198 0.50 -13.05 -19.62
N ASN A 199 0.28 -12.15 -20.58
CA ASN A 199 1.05 -12.07 -21.83
C ASN A 199 1.21 -13.43 -22.55
N ASN A 200 0.17 -14.29 -22.55
CA ASN A 200 0.16 -15.68 -23.09
C ASN A 200 1.13 -16.64 -22.38
N GLN A 201 1.62 -16.31 -21.20
CA GLN A 201 2.45 -17.18 -20.38
C GLN A 201 1.67 -17.60 -19.12
N ASN A 202 1.67 -18.92 -18.83
CA ASN A 202 1.12 -19.42 -17.58
C ASN A 202 2.18 -19.32 -16.49
N ILE A 203 1.81 -18.75 -15.36
CA ILE A 203 2.64 -18.61 -14.17
C ILE A 203 1.88 -19.09 -12.94
N LEU A 204 2.62 -19.58 -11.95
CA LEU A 204 2.06 -19.98 -10.67
C LEU A 204 2.30 -18.86 -9.64
N LEU A 205 1.22 -18.27 -9.14
CA LEU A 205 1.27 -17.29 -8.06
C LEU A 205 0.92 -17.95 -6.74
N SER A 206 1.77 -17.77 -5.75
CA SER A 206 1.43 -18.18 -4.38
C SER A 206 0.21 -17.38 -3.87
N ASN A 207 -0.50 -17.93 -2.88
CA ASN A 207 -1.57 -17.23 -2.18
C ASN A 207 -1.12 -15.82 -1.74
N THR A 208 0.05 -15.73 -1.13
CA THR A 208 0.60 -14.45 -0.62
C THR A 208 0.78 -13.41 -1.72
N LEU A 209 1.17 -13.80 -2.93
CA LEU A 209 1.32 -12.88 -4.07
C LEU A 209 -0.03 -12.52 -4.67
N ALA A 210 -0.94 -13.48 -4.79
CA ALA A 210 -2.28 -13.25 -5.33
C ALA A 210 -3.11 -12.27 -4.49
N CYS A 211 -2.99 -12.30 -3.15
CA CYS A 211 -3.61 -11.33 -2.25
C CYS A 211 -3.06 -9.89 -2.40
N LYS A 212 -1.93 -9.71 -3.08
CA LYS A 212 -1.33 -8.39 -3.31
C LYS A 212 -1.82 -7.71 -4.59
N ILE A 213 -2.51 -8.42 -5.43
CA ILE A 213 -3.00 -7.93 -6.73
C ILE A 213 -4.49 -7.63 -6.60
N LEU A 214 -4.86 -6.37 -6.84
CA LEU A 214 -6.26 -5.97 -7.01
C LEU A 214 -6.58 -5.93 -8.48
N CYS A 215 -7.73 -6.49 -8.84
CA CYS A 215 -8.20 -6.53 -10.22
C CYS A 215 -9.69 -6.26 -10.30
N THR A 216 -10.13 -5.80 -11.47
CA THR A 216 -11.54 -5.67 -11.84
C THR A 216 -11.85 -6.63 -12.97
N LYS A 217 -13.07 -7.13 -13.02
CA LYS A 217 -13.52 -7.95 -14.14
C LYS A 217 -13.51 -7.11 -15.42
N ASN A 218 -13.03 -7.69 -16.51
CA ASN A 218 -12.97 -7.03 -17.82
C ASN A 218 -14.36 -6.84 -18.44
#